data_3bbface8997b3493abd98ff57b901973
#
_entry.id   3bbface8997b3493abd98ff57b901973
#
_cell.length_a   1.000
_cell.length_b   1.000
_cell.length_c   1.000
_cell.angle_alpha   90.00
_cell.angle_beta   90.00
_cell.angle_gamma   90.00
#
_symmetry.space_group_name_H-M   'P 1'
#
loop_
_entity.id
_entity.type
_entity.pdbx_description
1 polymer ?
#
loop_
_entity_poly.entity_id
_entity_poly.type
_entity_poly.pdbx_seq_one_letter_code
_entity_poly.pdbx_strand_id
1 'polypeptide(L)'
;MRRSFHRMFVRVPLLVAFVGAAVVGCGTPDARPANEAGTVTLRLGYFPNVTHAQPIIGLADGTFARELGSDVKLEAKTFNAGPSVIEALFAGAIDASYIGPNPAVAGYVQSGGKDVRIIAGATSGGALLIVKADSGITKAADFSGKRIATPQLGNTQDVAARAWLRQNGLRDRDHGGTVDVRPIANADALALFIKGELQAAWAPEPWATRLILEGNGKTFLDERDVWPGGDFVTTHLIVSAKFLAEHPDTVEKLLRAHVKTTQWINGNPDQAKQIVNAGIRQATGAALPEAVINGAWRNQKTTYDPVASSLRKSADDAFALGYLGDKKPDLSGMYALDPLNRVLKELGLKEVSK
;
A
#
# COMPACT_ATOMS: atom_id res chain seq x y z
N MET A 1 -47.85 -19.96 41.54
CA MET A 1 -48.51 -21.25 41.22
C MET A 1 -47.52 -22.19 40.57
N ARG A 2 -47.21 -23.28 41.29
CA ARG A 2 -46.36 -24.41 40.85
C ARG A 2 -47.12 -25.24 39.81
N ARG A 3 -46.41 -25.79 38.79
CA ARG A 3 -46.61 -27.16 38.32
C ARG A 3 -45.34 -27.69 37.64
N SER A 4 -44.77 -28.61 38.32
CA SER A 4 -43.75 -29.60 37.94
C SER A 4 -44.42 -30.70 37.12
N PHE A 5 -43.76 -31.26 36.09
CA PHE A 5 -44.01 -32.61 35.59
C PHE A 5 -42.71 -33.34 35.30
N HIS A 6 -42.64 -34.51 35.93
CA HIS A 6 -41.58 -35.52 35.94
C HIS A 6 -41.82 -36.60 34.89
N ARG A 7 -40.71 -37.27 34.55
CA ARG A 7 -40.56 -38.68 34.07
C ARG A 7 -40.74 -38.92 32.58
N MET A 8 -39.94 -39.75 31.87
CA MET A 8 -39.61 -41.14 32.25
C MET A 8 -38.40 -41.62 31.40
N PHE A 9 -37.45 -42.31 32.05
CA PHE A 9 -36.37 -43.10 31.45
C PHE A 9 -36.90 -44.39 30.86
N VAL A 10 -36.40 -44.78 29.66
CA VAL A 10 -36.42 -46.20 29.23
C VAL A 10 -35.01 -46.55 28.71
N ARG A 11 -34.36 -47.45 29.44
CA ARG A 11 -33.15 -48.17 29.03
C ARG A 11 -33.55 -49.49 28.35
N VAL A 12 -32.95 -49.74 27.18
CA VAL A 12 -32.94 -51.07 26.56
C VAL A 12 -31.48 -51.43 26.26
N PRO A 13 -30.96 -52.55 26.73
CA PRO A 13 -29.64 -53.05 26.35
C PRO A 13 -29.78 -53.97 25.13
N LEU A 14 -28.96 -53.82 24.15
CA LEU A 14 -28.81 -54.79 23.06
C LEU A 14 -27.38 -55.34 23.07
N LEU A 15 -27.29 -56.61 23.37
CA LEU A 15 -26.11 -57.47 23.19
C LEU A 15 -25.91 -57.74 21.68
N VAL A 16 -24.70 -57.56 21.16
CA VAL A 16 -24.33 -58.17 19.87
C VAL A 16 -22.95 -58.80 19.97
N ALA A 17 -22.90 -60.01 19.53
CA ALA A 17 -21.80 -60.97 19.62
C ALA A 17 -20.64 -60.61 18.65
N PHE A 18 -19.39 -60.89 19.10
CA PHE A 18 -18.17 -60.95 18.31
C PHE A 18 -18.16 -62.18 17.41
N VAL A 19 -17.90 -61.94 16.12
CA VAL A 19 -17.36 -62.98 15.22
C VAL A 19 -16.05 -62.47 14.65
N GLY A 20 -14.96 -63.06 15.05
CA GLY A 20 -13.63 -62.77 14.49
C GLY A 20 -13.42 -63.47 13.17
N ALA A 21 -12.89 -62.76 12.20
CA ALA A 21 -12.25 -63.32 11.02
C ALA A 21 -10.91 -62.61 10.83
N ALA A 22 -9.81 -63.32 11.13
CA ALA A 22 -8.48 -62.90 10.84
C ALA A 22 -8.21 -63.11 9.33
N VAL A 23 -8.00 -62.00 8.60
CA VAL A 23 -7.45 -62.05 7.23
C VAL A 23 -6.04 -61.44 7.31
N VAL A 24 -5.04 -62.31 7.14
CA VAL A 24 -3.66 -61.91 6.93
C VAL A 24 -3.54 -61.43 5.50
N GLY A 25 -3.48 -60.13 5.27
CA GLY A 25 -3.18 -59.51 3.99
C GLY A 25 -1.74 -58.98 4.02
N CYS A 26 -0.87 -59.47 3.13
CA CYS A 26 0.43 -58.90 2.82
C CYS A 26 0.20 -57.49 2.26
N GLY A 27 0.45 -56.44 3.07
CA GLY A 27 0.42 -55.05 2.65
C GLY A 27 1.69 -54.71 1.89
N THR A 28 1.55 -54.33 0.63
CA THR A 28 2.51 -53.48 -0.07
C THR A 28 2.71 -52.18 0.68
N PRO A 29 3.92 -51.57 0.72
CA PRO A 29 4.10 -50.31 1.39
C PRO A 29 3.24 -49.26 0.69
N ASP A 30 2.27 -48.73 1.39
CA ASP A 30 1.44 -47.59 0.97
C ASP A 30 2.34 -46.46 0.54
N ALA A 31 2.32 -46.15 -0.74
CA ALA A 31 2.76 -44.88 -1.24
C ALA A 31 1.91 -43.82 -0.50
N ARG A 32 2.54 -43.01 0.35
CA ARG A 32 1.90 -41.83 0.93
C ARG A 32 1.25 -41.07 -0.22
N PRO A 33 -0.03 -40.70 -0.12
CA PRO A 33 -0.64 -39.83 -1.10
C PRO A 33 0.24 -38.58 -1.19
N ALA A 34 0.61 -38.19 -2.41
CA ALA A 34 1.24 -36.92 -2.66
C ALA A 34 0.37 -35.87 -1.97
N ASN A 35 1.00 -35.07 -1.09
CA ASN A 35 0.35 -33.94 -0.43
C ASN A 35 -0.41 -33.19 -1.52
N GLU A 36 -1.73 -33.12 -1.46
CA GLU A 36 -2.48 -32.11 -2.19
C GLU A 36 -1.97 -30.77 -1.65
N ALA A 37 -1.06 -30.17 -2.39
CA ALA A 37 -0.55 -28.84 -2.07
C ALA A 37 -1.76 -27.91 -2.14
N GLY A 38 -2.30 -27.57 -0.96
CA GLY A 38 -3.48 -26.72 -0.86
C GLY A 38 -3.21 -25.39 -1.55
N THR A 39 -4.17 -24.89 -2.31
CA THR A 39 -4.09 -23.58 -2.99
C THR A 39 -3.77 -22.49 -1.97
N VAL A 40 -2.68 -21.76 -2.16
CA VAL A 40 -2.29 -20.62 -1.32
C VAL A 40 -3.16 -19.41 -1.71
N THR A 41 -3.80 -18.77 -0.73
CA THR A 41 -4.50 -17.51 -1.00
C THR A 41 -3.56 -16.34 -0.70
N LEU A 42 -3.30 -15.49 -1.71
CA LEU A 42 -2.59 -14.22 -1.59
C LEU A 42 -3.59 -13.06 -1.62
N ARG A 43 -3.76 -12.36 -0.51
CA ARG A 43 -4.62 -11.18 -0.40
C ARG A 43 -3.79 -9.93 -0.57
N LEU A 44 -3.97 -9.23 -1.70
CA LEU A 44 -3.16 -8.09 -2.13
C LEU A 44 -3.93 -6.78 -2.02
N GLY A 45 -3.42 -5.85 -1.21
CA GLY A 45 -3.95 -4.49 -1.07
C GLY A 45 -3.35 -3.52 -2.09
N TYR A 46 -4.14 -2.55 -2.56
CA TYR A 46 -3.66 -1.44 -3.38
C TYR A 46 -4.64 -0.25 -3.35
N PHE A 47 -4.22 0.90 -3.91
CA PHE A 47 -5.10 2.07 -4.05
C PHE A 47 -5.45 2.28 -5.53
N PRO A 48 -6.67 2.73 -5.87
CA PRO A 48 -7.03 3.10 -7.24
C PRO A 48 -6.43 4.46 -7.62
N ASN A 49 -5.11 4.55 -7.56
CA ASN A 49 -4.30 5.74 -7.86
C ASN A 49 -3.31 5.46 -8.98
N VAL A 50 -2.92 6.48 -9.72
CA VAL A 50 -1.90 6.36 -10.78
C VAL A 50 -0.55 5.89 -10.21
N THR A 51 -0.23 6.27 -8.97
CA THR A 51 0.96 5.81 -8.24
C THR A 51 0.95 4.31 -7.88
N HIS A 52 -0.13 3.59 -8.16
CA HIS A 52 -0.29 2.15 -7.97
C HIS A 52 -0.50 1.42 -9.31
N ALA A 53 0.18 1.85 -10.37
CA ALA A 53 -0.01 1.35 -11.72
C ALA A 53 0.24 -0.17 -11.86
N GLN A 54 1.26 -0.72 -11.17
CA GLN A 54 1.61 -2.14 -11.28
C GLN A 54 0.46 -3.07 -10.86
N PRO A 55 -0.13 -2.96 -9.67
CA PRO A 55 -1.24 -3.85 -9.30
C PRO A 55 -2.47 -3.63 -10.18
N ILE A 56 -2.76 -2.39 -10.59
CA ILE A 56 -3.91 -2.11 -11.46
C ILE A 56 -3.75 -2.81 -12.81
N ILE A 57 -2.57 -2.70 -13.43
CA ILE A 57 -2.29 -3.32 -14.73
C ILE A 57 -2.18 -4.83 -14.59
N GLY A 58 -1.37 -5.32 -13.65
CA GLY A 58 -1.12 -6.75 -13.50
C GLY A 58 -2.36 -7.57 -13.15
N LEU A 59 -3.34 -6.95 -12.48
CA LEU A 59 -4.67 -7.53 -12.26
C LEU A 59 -5.52 -7.49 -13.53
N ALA A 60 -5.51 -6.37 -14.26
CA ALA A 60 -6.37 -6.16 -15.43
C ALA A 60 -5.95 -7.00 -16.65
N ASP A 61 -4.64 -7.13 -16.90
CA ASP A 61 -4.10 -7.89 -18.05
C ASP A 61 -3.81 -9.36 -17.72
N GLY A 62 -4.03 -9.78 -16.47
CA GLY A 62 -3.80 -11.14 -15.99
C GLY A 62 -2.32 -11.50 -15.76
N THR A 63 -1.39 -10.55 -15.84
CA THR A 63 0.04 -10.83 -15.62
C THR A 63 0.29 -11.39 -14.23
N PHE A 64 -0.38 -10.85 -13.19
CA PHE A 64 -0.23 -11.36 -11.83
C PHE A 64 -0.75 -12.79 -11.71
N ALA A 65 -1.91 -13.09 -12.28
CA ALA A 65 -2.46 -14.45 -12.25
C ALA A 65 -1.56 -15.47 -12.99
N ARG A 66 -1.00 -15.08 -14.15
CA ARG A 66 -0.10 -15.94 -14.91
C ARG A 66 1.20 -16.25 -14.16
N GLU A 67 1.82 -15.24 -13.56
CA GLU A 67 3.09 -15.44 -12.83
C GLU A 67 2.89 -16.17 -11.50
N LEU A 68 1.77 -15.96 -10.82
CA LEU A 68 1.43 -16.68 -9.59
C LEU A 68 1.12 -18.16 -9.84
N GLY A 69 0.55 -18.50 -11.00
CA GLY A 69 0.20 -19.87 -11.35
C GLY A 69 -1.12 -20.33 -10.70
N SER A 70 -1.54 -21.55 -11.05
CA SER A 70 -2.82 -22.12 -10.61
C SER A 70 -2.85 -22.55 -9.14
N ASP A 71 -1.69 -22.66 -8.52
CA ASP A 71 -1.50 -23.00 -7.10
C ASP A 71 -1.69 -21.80 -6.16
N VAL A 72 -1.88 -20.58 -6.71
CA VAL A 72 -2.12 -19.37 -5.92
C VAL A 72 -3.43 -18.71 -6.32
N LYS A 73 -4.33 -18.55 -5.36
CA LYS A 73 -5.55 -17.76 -5.50
C LYS A 73 -5.23 -16.30 -5.13
N LEU A 74 -5.29 -15.40 -6.11
CA LEU A 74 -5.10 -13.97 -5.89
C LEU A 74 -6.43 -13.29 -5.54
N GLU A 75 -6.49 -12.62 -4.39
CA GLU A 75 -7.60 -11.77 -3.96
C GLU A 75 -7.13 -10.33 -3.81
N ALA A 76 -7.71 -9.41 -4.57
CA ALA A 76 -7.35 -8.00 -4.54
C ALA A 76 -8.33 -7.19 -3.68
N LYS A 77 -7.79 -6.25 -2.87
CA LYS A 77 -8.57 -5.34 -2.03
C LYS A 77 -8.11 -3.91 -2.23
N THR A 78 -9.05 -2.98 -2.37
CA THR A 78 -8.76 -1.56 -2.51
C THR A 78 -8.82 -0.82 -1.19
N PHE A 79 -7.95 0.18 -1.05
CA PHE A 79 -7.86 1.08 0.11
C PHE A 79 -7.76 2.53 -0.37
N ASN A 80 -8.00 3.48 0.55
CA ASN A 80 -7.91 4.91 0.25
C ASN A 80 -6.64 5.56 0.82
N ALA A 81 -6.04 4.98 1.86
CA ALA A 81 -4.82 5.48 2.50
C ALA A 81 -4.07 4.39 3.27
N GLY A 82 -2.79 4.66 3.58
CA GLY A 82 -1.87 3.68 4.15
C GLY A 82 -2.18 3.19 5.56
N PRO A 83 -2.58 4.02 6.53
CA PRO A 83 -2.91 3.53 7.87
C PRO A 83 -3.95 2.41 7.87
N SER A 84 -5.00 2.51 7.06
CA SER A 84 -6.00 1.43 6.92
C SER A 84 -5.45 0.12 6.34
N VAL A 85 -4.40 0.20 5.52
CA VAL A 85 -3.67 -0.99 5.03
C VAL A 85 -2.94 -1.69 6.19
N ILE A 86 -2.27 -0.94 7.05
CA ILE A 86 -1.56 -1.51 8.20
C ILE A 86 -2.52 -2.19 9.17
N GLU A 87 -3.67 -1.58 9.45
CA GLU A 87 -4.74 -2.22 10.24
C GLU A 87 -5.21 -3.54 9.61
N ALA A 88 -5.44 -3.56 8.29
CA ALA A 88 -5.84 -4.76 7.57
C ALA A 88 -4.76 -5.85 7.56
N LEU A 89 -3.47 -5.45 7.46
CA LEU A 89 -2.33 -6.37 7.52
C LEU A 89 -2.23 -7.04 8.92
N PHE A 90 -2.34 -6.25 9.99
CA PHE A 90 -2.29 -6.76 11.37
C PHE A 90 -3.49 -7.64 11.70
N ALA A 91 -4.66 -7.34 11.14
CA ALA A 91 -5.85 -8.18 11.26
C ALA A 91 -5.78 -9.47 10.41
N GLY A 92 -4.71 -9.67 9.62
CA GLY A 92 -4.59 -10.78 8.68
C GLY A 92 -5.64 -10.74 7.56
N ALA A 93 -6.24 -9.58 7.29
CA ALA A 93 -7.20 -9.40 6.21
C ALA A 93 -6.55 -9.23 4.84
N ILE A 94 -5.24 -8.92 4.81
CA ILE A 94 -4.36 -8.91 3.63
C ILE A 94 -3.00 -9.49 4.01
N ASP A 95 -2.25 -9.95 3.01
CA ASP A 95 -0.92 -10.56 3.17
C ASP A 95 0.19 -9.66 2.64
N ALA A 96 -0.10 -8.92 1.58
CA ALA A 96 0.78 -7.96 0.95
C ALA A 96 0.01 -6.72 0.52
N SER A 97 0.70 -5.59 0.31
CA SER A 97 0.06 -4.37 -0.21
C SER A 97 1.06 -3.42 -0.86
N TYR A 98 0.56 -2.68 -1.82
CA TYR A 98 1.16 -1.43 -2.24
C TYR A 98 0.77 -0.33 -1.27
N ILE A 99 1.76 0.46 -0.78
CA ILE A 99 1.55 1.42 0.31
C ILE A 99 2.61 2.52 0.30
N GLY A 100 2.30 3.67 0.88
CA GLY A 100 3.27 4.74 1.09
C GLY A 100 4.33 4.43 2.18
N PRO A 101 5.50 5.08 2.15
CA PRO A 101 6.60 4.80 3.06
C PRO A 101 6.26 5.04 4.53
N ASN A 102 5.63 6.15 4.90
CA ASN A 102 5.37 6.48 6.32
C ASN A 102 4.43 5.50 7.01
N PRO A 103 3.29 5.09 6.42
CA PRO A 103 2.47 4.04 7.00
C PRO A 103 3.21 2.70 7.12
N ALA A 104 4.06 2.35 6.15
CA ALA A 104 4.86 1.13 6.22
C ALA A 104 5.87 1.19 7.40
N VAL A 105 6.55 2.34 7.59
CA VAL A 105 7.44 2.59 8.74
C VAL A 105 6.67 2.53 10.05
N ALA A 106 5.52 3.20 10.13
CA ALA A 106 4.68 3.19 11.33
C ALA A 106 4.23 1.76 11.70
N GLY A 107 3.78 0.96 10.74
CA GLY A 107 3.43 -0.44 10.95
C GLY A 107 4.61 -1.29 11.41
N TYR A 108 5.80 -1.10 10.81
CA TYR A 108 7.00 -1.78 11.25
C TYR A 108 7.35 -1.44 12.71
N VAL A 109 7.30 -0.16 13.09
CA VAL A 109 7.60 0.30 14.45
C VAL A 109 6.55 -0.19 15.45
N GLN A 110 5.25 -0.08 15.14
CA GLN A 110 4.14 -0.53 15.98
C GLN A 110 4.20 -2.03 16.28
N SER A 111 4.66 -2.84 15.32
CA SER A 111 4.85 -4.29 15.50
C SER A 111 6.16 -4.66 16.23
N GLY A 112 6.95 -3.67 16.68
CA GLY A 112 8.29 -3.92 17.22
C GLY A 112 9.24 -4.55 16.21
N GLY A 113 9.09 -4.23 14.92
CA GLY A 113 9.93 -4.72 13.83
C GLY A 113 9.57 -6.12 13.33
N LYS A 114 8.41 -6.68 13.73
CA LYS A 114 8.07 -8.10 13.48
C LYS A 114 7.23 -8.35 12.24
N ASP A 115 6.25 -7.49 11.92
CA ASP A 115 5.17 -7.86 11.01
C ASP A 115 5.24 -7.30 9.59
N VAL A 116 6.03 -6.25 9.33
CA VAL A 116 6.08 -5.58 8.04
C VAL A 116 7.44 -5.75 7.39
N ARG A 117 7.48 -6.11 6.09
CA ARG A 117 8.71 -6.12 5.29
C ARG A 117 8.46 -5.39 3.97
N ILE A 118 9.35 -4.46 3.61
CA ILE A 118 9.41 -3.88 2.28
C ILE A 118 10.16 -4.86 1.38
N ILE A 119 9.54 -5.28 0.29
CA ILE A 119 10.08 -6.24 -0.65
C ILE A 119 10.39 -5.64 -2.02
N ALA A 120 9.82 -4.46 -2.37
CA ALA A 120 10.16 -3.70 -3.57
C ALA A 120 9.73 -2.24 -3.45
N GLY A 121 10.28 -1.37 -4.31
CA GLY A 121 9.66 -0.11 -4.67
C GLY A 121 8.53 -0.30 -5.67
N ALA A 122 7.74 0.74 -5.92
CA ALA A 122 6.72 0.72 -6.98
C ALA A 122 6.68 2.05 -7.73
N THR A 123 6.68 3.17 -7.03
CA THR A 123 6.62 4.50 -7.65
C THR A 123 7.56 5.48 -6.94
N SER A 124 8.29 6.25 -7.74
CA SER A 124 9.05 7.42 -7.31
C SER A 124 8.39 8.69 -7.88
N GLY A 125 8.33 9.77 -7.09
CA GLY A 125 7.60 10.99 -7.45
C GLY A 125 6.08 10.86 -7.31
N GLY A 126 5.34 11.76 -7.94
CA GLY A 126 3.87 11.72 -7.94
C GLY A 126 3.21 12.20 -6.66
N ALA A 127 3.82 13.13 -5.95
CA ALA A 127 3.23 13.86 -4.84
C ALA A 127 3.55 15.36 -4.97
N LEU A 128 2.55 16.22 -4.80
CA LEU A 128 2.68 17.67 -4.97
C LEU A 128 1.92 18.44 -3.89
N LEU A 129 2.43 19.59 -3.52
CA LEU A 129 1.72 20.61 -2.77
C LEU A 129 1.04 21.57 -3.74
N ILE A 130 -0.28 21.54 -3.74
CA ILE A 130 -1.11 22.38 -4.60
C ILE A 130 -1.74 23.48 -3.75
N VAL A 131 -1.76 24.69 -4.25
CA VAL A 131 -2.45 25.83 -3.64
C VAL A 131 -3.56 26.34 -4.57
N LYS A 132 -4.63 26.85 -4.03
CA LYS A 132 -5.66 27.52 -4.80
C LYS A 132 -5.06 28.74 -5.50
N ALA A 133 -5.39 28.98 -6.76
CA ALA A 133 -4.80 30.06 -7.55
C ALA A 133 -5.04 31.45 -6.94
N ASP A 134 -6.20 31.64 -6.30
CA ASP A 134 -6.66 32.86 -5.63
C ASP A 134 -6.40 32.89 -4.11
N SER A 135 -5.65 31.91 -3.55
CA SER A 135 -5.36 31.83 -2.11
C SER A 135 -4.46 32.94 -1.56
N GLY A 136 -3.76 33.65 -2.44
CA GLY A 136 -2.70 34.60 -2.07
C GLY A 136 -1.41 33.93 -1.58
N ILE A 137 -1.30 32.59 -1.64
CA ILE A 137 -0.09 31.85 -1.23
C ILE A 137 0.96 31.93 -2.34
N THR A 138 2.10 32.56 -2.05
CA THR A 138 3.24 32.71 -2.98
C THR A 138 4.56 32.25 -2.35
N LYS A 139 4.66 32.20 -1.04
CA LYS A 139 5.83 31.77 -0.26
C LYS A 139 5.40 30.99 0.97
N ALA A 140 6.32 30.28 1.62
CA ALA A 140 6.03 29.43 2.78
C ALA A 140 5.33 30.19 3.92
N ALA A 141 5.76 31.43 4.21
CA ALA A 141 5.16 32.22 5.29
C ALA A 141 3.65 32.50 5.10
N ASP A 142 3.15 32.49 3.85
CA ASP A 142 1.75 32.76 3.54
C ASP A 142 0.80 31.62 3.96
N PHE A 143 1.33 30.46 4.36
CA PHE A 143 0.55 29.34 4.89
C PHE A 143 0.06 29.59 6.32
N SER A 144 0.59 30.61 7.03
CA SER A 144 0.10 30.96 8.36
C SER A 144 -1.42 31.23 8.34
N GLY A 145 -2.17 30.57 9.20
CA GLY A 145 -3.64 30.67 9.28
C GLY A 145 -4.40 29.94 8.16
N LYS A 146 -3.73 29.32 7.18
CA LYS A 146 -4.37 28.61 6.07
C LYS A 146 -4.69 27.16 6.44
N ARG A 147 -5.62 26.55 5.67
CA ARG A 147 -6.03 25.15 5.78
C ARG A 147 -5.39 24.35 4.66
N ILE A 148 -4.66 23.30 5.03
CA ILE A 148 -4.00 22.36 4.12
C ILE A 148 -4.63 20.99 4.33
N ALA A 149 -5.12 20.34 3.26
CA ALA A 149 -5.53 18.94 3.32
C ALA A 149 -4.35 17.99 3.11
N THR A 150 -4.38 16.87 3.83
CA THR A 150 -3.53 15.70 3.63
C THR A 150 -4.42 14.43 3.63
N PRO A 151 -4.03 13.28 3.00
CA PRO A 151 -4.96 12.16 2.80
C PRO A 151 -5.49 11.52 4.08
N GLN A 152 -4.64 11.34 5.10
CA GLN A 152 -4.97 10.76 6.40
C GLN A 152 -3.86 11.07 7.39
N LEU A 153 -4.17 11.15 8.68
CA LEU A 153 -3.17 11.39 9.73
C LEU A 153 -2.08 10.31 9.70
N GLY A 154 -0.81 10.73 9.72
CA GLY A 154 0.34 9.84 9.65
C GLY A 154 0.58 9.19 8.27
N ASN A 155 -0.21 9.55 7.26
CA ASN A 155 0.07 9.14 5.89
C ASN A 155 1.30 9.88 5.33
N THR A 156 1.84 9.41 4.21
CA THR A 156 3.08 9.95 3.61
C THR A 156 3.02 11.46 3.40
N GLN A 157 1.95 11.96 2.78
CA GLN A 157 1.79 13.39 2.52
C GLN A 157 1.47 14.21 3.77
N ASP A 158 0.92 13.60 4.82
CA ASP A 158 0.70 14.28 6.12
C ASP A 158 2.05 14.53 6.81
N VAL A 159 2.91 13.52 6.86
CA VAL A 159 4.27 13.67 7.38
C VAL A 159 5.07 14.68 6.55
N ALA A 160 5.03 14.58 5.20
CA ALA A 160 5.73 15.48 4.31
C ALA A 160 5.29 16.94 4.52
N ALA A 161 3.98 17.21 4.60
CA ALA A 161 3.45 18.55 4.82
C ALA A 161 3.91 19.15 6.17
N ARG A 162 3.79 18.39 7.26
CA ARG A 162 4.17 18.86 8.60
C ARG A 162 5.69 19.05 8.74
N ALA A 163 6.48 18.14 8.16
CA ALA A 163 7.94 18.26 8.12
C ALA A 163 8.38 19.49 7.31
N TRP A 164 7.78 19.70 6.13
CA TRP A 164 8.05 20.86 5.31
C TRP A 164 7.69 22.18 6.01
N LEU A 165 6.53 22.25 6.70
CA LEU A 165 6.17 23.41 7.51
C LEU A 165 7.23 23.72 8.57
N ARG A 166 7.71 22.72 9.31
CA ARG A 166 8.75 22.90 10.32
C ARG A 166 10.07 23.40 9.72
N GLN A 167 10.49 22.87 8.58
CA GLN A 167 11.69 23.29 7.86
C GLN A 167 11.61 24.75 7.41
N ASN A 168 10.40 25.27 7.19
CA ASN A 168 10.14 26.66 6.81
C ASN A 168 9.74 27.58 8.00
N GLY A 169 10.03 27.15 9.24
CA GLY A 169 9.76 27.95 10.45
C GLY A 169 8.28 28.05 10.85
N LEU A 170 7.43 27.20 10.25
CA LEU A 170 6.00 27.11 10.56
C LEU A 170 5.70 25.85 11.38
N ARG A 171 4.55 25.83 12.02
CA ARG A 171 4.00 24.63 12.67
C ARG A 171 2.51 24.53 12.40
N ASP A 172 2.02 23.32 12.39
CA ASP A 172 0.59 23.05 12.39
C ASP A 172 -0.01 23.30 13.78
N ARG A 173 -1.35 23.39 13.85
CA ARG A 173 -2.07 23.69 15.09
C ARG A 173 -1.89 22.63 16.17
N ASP A 174 -1.79 21.37 15.78
CA ASP A 174 -1.62 20.25 16.72
C ASP A 174 -0.28 20.35 17.45
N HIS A 175 0.71 21.05 16.84
CA HIS A 175 2.03 21.30 17.40
C HIS A 175 2.26 22.79 17.82
N GLY A 176 1.16 23.51 18.14
CA GLY A 176 1.23 24.87 18.68
C GLY A 176 1.50 25.97 17.65
N GLY A 177 1.27 25.70 16.38
CA GLY A 177 1.40 26.67 15.30
C GLY A 177 0.10 27.26 14.80
N THR A 178 0.14 27.86 13.61
CA THR A 178 -1.00 28.58 13.00
C THR A 178 -1.60 27.89 11.79
N VAL A 179 -0.90 26.92 11.20
CA VAL A 179 -1.37 26.23 9.99
C VAL A 179 -2.35 25.12 10.38
N ASP A 180 -3.53 25.10 9.75
CA ASP A 180 -4.56 24.11 10.00
C ASP A 180 -4.39 22.92 9.04
N VAL A 181 -3.59 21.91 9.43
CA VAL A 181 -3.38 20.68 8.63
C VAL A 181 -4.53 19.72 8.92
N ARG A 182 -5.28 19.38 7.88
CA ARG A 182 -6.49 18.54 7.96
C ARG A 182 -6.30 17.22 7.23
N PRO A 183 -6.20 16.11 7.94
CA PRO A 183 -6.27 14.79 7.36
C PRO A 183 -7.69 14.51 6.83
N ILE A 184 -7.85 14.51 5.50
CA ILE A 184 -9.15 14.36 4.81
C ILE A 184 -8.95 13.43 3.62
N ALA A 185 -9.86 12.47 3.40
CA ALA A 185 -9.81 11.59 2.22
C ALA A 185 -9.69 12.42 0.92
N ASN A 186 -8.88 11.95 -0.02
CA ASN A 186 -8.54 12.75 -1.22
C ASN A 186 -9.76 13.23 -2.02
N ALA A 187 -10.81 12.42 -2.13
CA ALA A 187 -12.03 12.81 -2.85
C ALA A 187 -12.76 13.97 -2.14
N ASP A 188 -12.84 13.91 -0.81
CA ASP A 188 -13.47 14.96 0.00
C ASP A 188 -12.59 16.22 0.01
N ALA A 189 -11.27 16.05 0.09
CA ALA A 189 -10.32 17.15 -0.01
C ALA A 189 -10.46 17.91 -1.34
N LEU A 190 -10.61 17.20 -2.47
CA LEU A 190 -10.88 17.83 -3.77
C LEU A 190 -12.20 18.61 -3.74
N ALA A 191 -13.27 18.04 -3.20
CA ALA A 191 -14.57 18.72 -3.13
C ALA A 191 -14.52 19.99 -2.27
N LEU A 192 -13.84 19.96 -1.11
CA LEU A 192 -13.65 21.12 -0.23
C LEU A 192 -12.73 22.16 -0.86
N PHE A 193 -11.70 21.72 -1.61
CA PHE A 193 -10.80 22.60 -2.33
C PHE A 193 -11.53 23.34 -3.46
N ILE A 194 -12.39 22.67 -4.23
CA ILE A 194 -13.24 23.30 -5.25
C ILE A 194 -14.13 24.39 -4.62
N LYS A 195 -14.74 24.11 -3.47
CA LYS A 195 -15.59 25.06 -2.73
C LYS A 195 -14.82 26.24 -2.10
N GLY A 196 -13.47 26.22 -2.12
CA GLY A 196 -12.64 27.25 -1.47
C GLY A 196 -12.51 27.10 0.05
N GLU A 197 -12.99 25.98 0.60
CA GLU A 197 -12.86 25.70 2.03
C GLU A 197 -11.45 25.26 2.43
N LEU A 198 -10.64 24.86 1.48
CA LEU A 198 -9.21 24.55 1.62
C LEU A 198 -8.39 25.49 0.74
N GLN A 199 -7.30 26.02 1.25
CA GLN A 199 -6.39 26.88 0.50
C GLN A 199 -5.24 26.11 -0.15
N ALA A 200 -4.94 24.91 0.39
CA ALA A 200 -3.90 24.04 -0.12
C ALA A 200 -4.23 22.56 0.11
N ALA A 201 -3.54 21.67 -0.63
CA ALA A 201 -3.54 20.25 -0.37
C ALA A 201 -2.19 19.64 -0.77
N TRP A 202 -1.63 18.76 0.06
CA TRP A 202 -0.51 17.91 -0.32
C TRP A 202 -1.08 16.55 -0.70
N ALA A 203 -1.02 16.22 -1.98
CA ALA A 203 -1.74 15.07 -2.51
C ALA A 203 -0.90 14.21 -3.45
N PRO A 204 -1.13 12.88 -3.46
CA PRO A 204 -0.55 11.99 -4.46
C PRO A 204 -1.30 12.10 -5.79
N GLU A 205 -0.68 11.62 -6.89
CA GLU A 205 -1.36 11.50 -8.17
C GLU A 205 -2.39 10.33 -8.18
N PRO A 206 -3.56 10.50 -8.80
CA PRO A 206 -3.96 11.60 -9.71
C PRO A 206 -4.57 12.82 -9.01
N TRP A 207 -4.68 12.82 -7.71
CA TRP A 207 -5.39 13.86 -6.94
C TRP A 207 -4.74 15.24 -7.06
N ALA A 208 -3.40 15.30 -7.12
CA ALA A 208 -2.70 16.56 -7.31
C ALA A 208 -3.07 17.21 -8.66
N THR A 209 -3.04 16.44 -9.75
CA THR A 209 -3.46 16.93 -11.07
C THR A 209 -4.95 17.31 -11.11
N ARG A 210 -5.84 16.57 -10.39
CA ARG A 210 -7.25 16.92 -10.27
C ARG A 210 -7.47 18.24 -9.53
N LEU A 211 -6.72 18.49 -8.45
CA LEU A 211 -6.76 19.77 -7.74
C LEU A 211 -6.36 20.94 -8.66
N ILE A 212 -5.42 20.73 -9.58
CA ILE A 212 -5.03 21.74 -10.56
C ILE A 212 -6.15 21.97 -11.59
N LEU A 213 -6.60 20.90 -12.25
CA LEU A 213 -7.49 21.01 -13.41
C LEU A 213 -8.96 21.22 -13.05
N GLU A 214 -9.43 20.60 -11.97
CA GLU A 214 -10.82 20.64 -11.53
C GLU A 214 -11.05 21.68 -10.41
N GLY A 215 -9.98 21.95 -9.61
CA GLY A 215 -10.07 22.81 -8.41
C GLY A 215 -9.54 24.24 -8.61
N ASN A 216 -9.12 24.63 -9.80
CA ASN A 216 -8.42 25.92 -10.02
C ASN A 216 -7.18 26.04 -9.12
N GLY A 217 -6.41 24.94 -9.01
CA GLY A 217 -5.16 24.90 -8.26
C GLY A 217 -3.96 25.24 -9.13
N LYS A 218 -2.85 25.57 -8.47
CA LYS A 218 -1.52 25.66 -9.08
C LYS A 218 -0.51 24.93 -8.23
N THR A 219 0.50 24.33 -8.85
CA THR A 219 1.60 23.69 -8.12
C THR A 219 2.36 24.76 -7.37
N PHE A 220 2.44 24.62 -6.05
CA PHE A 220 3.32 25.41 -5.20
C PHE A 220 4.67 24.74 -5.05
N LEU A 221 4.69 23.40 -4.90
CA LEU A 221 5.89 22.60 -4.75
C LEU A 221 5.68 21.23 -5.41
N ASP A 222 6.58 20.82 -6.28
CA ASP A 222 6.76 19.43 -6.65
C ASP A 222 7.63 18.79 -5.57
N GLU A 223 7.17 17.69 -4.96
CA GLU A 223 7.92 17.08 -3.87
C GLU A 223 9.31 16.60 -4.31
N ARG A 224 9.53 16.34 -5.61
CA ARG A 224 10.86 16.05 -6.18
C ARG A 224 11.89 17.15 -5.88
N ASP A 225 11.46 18.39 -5.78
CA ASP A 225 12.36 19.55 -5.57
C ASP A 225 12.99 19.58 -4.16
N VAL A 226 12.43 18.83 -3.20
CA VAL A 226 12.95 18.74 -1.81
C VAL A 226 13.70 17.45 -1.53
N TRP A 227 13.92 16.62 -2.56
CA TRP A 227 14.65 15.36 -2.44
C TRP A 227 15.95 15.38 -3.27
N PRO A 228 17.05 14.80 -2.76
CA PRO A 228 18.29 14.68 -3.51
C PRO A 228 18.09 13.97 -4.85
N GLY A 229 18.48 14.59 -5.95
CA GLY A 229 18.30 14.04 -7.30
C GLY A 229 16.85 13.93 -7.78
N GLY A 230 15.90 14.43 -7.00
CA GLY A 230 14.47 14.33 -7.31
C GLY A 230 13.86 12.94 -7.09
N ASP A 231 14.62 12.00 -6.58
CA ASP A 231 14.16 10.62 -6.36
C ASP A 231 13.73 10.40 -4.90
N PHE A 232 12.48 10.03 -4.72
CA PHE A 232 11.91 9.61 -3.45
C PHE A 232 10.80 8.58 -3.71
N VAL A 233 10.62 7.67 -2.78
CA VAL A 233 9.57 6.67 -2.92
C VAL A 233 8.22 7.22 -2.47
N THR A 234 7.21 7.04 -3.31
CA THR A 234 5.81 7.34 -2.97
C THR A 234 5.03 6.06 -2.68
N THR A 235 5.39 4.96 -3.34
CA THR A 235 4.75 3.67 -3.14
C THR A 235 5.78 2.55 -3.08
N HIS A 236 5.70 1.74 -2.02
CA HIS A 236 6.39 0.48 -1.84
C HIS A 236 5.44 -0.71 -2.03
N LEU A 237 5.99 -1.89 -2.32
CA LEU A 237 5.33 -3.17 -2.11
C LEU A 237 5.83 -3.75 -0.78
N ILE A 238 4.89 -4.00 0.14
CA ILE A 238 5.14 -4.64 1.43
C ILE A 238 4.49 -6.02 1.50
N VAL A 239 4.99 -6.83 2.43
CA VAL A 239 4.41 -8.14 2.78
C VAL A 239 4.44 -8.31 4.30
N SER A 240 3.49 -9.07 4.87
CA SER A 240 3.59 -9.49 6.26
C SER A 240 4.78 -10.44 6.42
N ALA A 241 5.53 -10.29 7.51
CA ALA A 241 6.68 -11.17 7.79
C ALA A 241 6.26 -12.64 7.90
N LYS A 242 5.05 -12.87 8.42
CA LYS A 242 4.45 -14.22 8.50
C LYS A 242 4.27 -14.82 7.10
N PHE A 243 3.60 -14.13 6.19
CA PHE A 243 3.35 -14.64 4.84
C PHE A 243 4.66 -14.85 4.07
N LEU A 244 5.65 -13.95 4.23
CA LEU A 244 6.97 -14.11 3.64
C LEU A 244 7.69 -15.37 4.12
N ALA A 245 7.57 -15.71 5.41
CA ALA A 245 8.19 -16.89 5.99
C ALA A 245 7.47 -18.19 5.61
N GLU A 246 6.13 -18.18 5.55
CA GLU A 246 5.31 -19.36 5.25
C GLU A 246 5.22 -19.66 3.74
N HIS A 247 5.30 -18.61 2.87
CA HIS A 247 5.08 -18.70 1.43
C HIS A 247 6.14 -17.93 0.60
N PRO A 248 7.47 -18.19 0.81
CA PRO A 248 8.54 -17.46 0.13
C PRO A 248 8.44 -17.57 -1.41
N ASP A 249 8.07 -18.74 -1.93
CA ASP A 249 7.93 -18.95 -3.38
C ASP A 249 6.78 -18.12 -3.97
N THR A 250 5.67 -17.98 -3.25
CA THR A 250 4.55 -17.12 -3.66
C THR A 250 4.98 -15.65 -3.70
N VAL A 251 5.80 -15.22 -2.74
CA VAL A 251 6.35 -13.84 -2.72
C VAL A 251 7.29 -13.63 -3.90
N GLU A 252 8.14 -14.60 -4.28
CA GLU A 252 9.00 -14.48 -5.48
C GLU A 252 8.16 -14.43 -6.77
N LYS A 253 7.10 -15.25 -6.89
CA LYS A 253 6.15 -15.16 -8.01
C LYS A 253 5.49 -13.78 -8.10
N LEU A 254 5.05 -13.22 -6.96
CA LEU A 254 4.50 -11.85 -6.91
C LEU A 254 5.53 -10.81 -7.35
N LEU A 255 6.77 -10.91 -6.87
CA LEU A 255 7.86 -10.01 -7.26
C LEU A 255 8.20 -10.12 -8.76
N ARG A 256 8.20 -11.33 -9.33
CA ARG A 256 8.39 -11.52 -10.76
C ARG A 256 7.27 -10.86 -11.56
N ALA A 257 6.02 -11.02 -11.14
CA ALA A 257 4.88 -10.32 -11.73
C ALA A 257 5.03 -8.79 -11.64
N HIS A 258 5.42 -8.29 -10.48
CA HIS A 258 5.65 -6.87 -10.24
C HIS A 258 6.75 -6.29 -11.13
N VAL A 259 7.92 -6.96 -11.22
CA VAL A 259 9.04 -6.51 -12.06
C VAL A 259 8.68 -6.53 -13.54
N LYS A 260 8.08 -7.63 -14.04
CA LYS A 260 7.64 -7.71 -15.44
C LYS A 260 6.61 -6.63 -15.79
N THR A 261 5.64 -6.39 -14.90
CA THR A 261 4.65 -5.33 -15.10
C THR A 261 5.32 -3.94 -15.09
N THR A 262 6.30 -3.71 -14.19
CA THR A 262 7.08 -2.46 -14.16
C THR A 262 7.81 -2.22 -15.48
N GLN A 263 8.50 -3.25 -16.01
CA GLN A 263 9.18 -3.16 -17.30
C GLN A 263 8.22 -2.89 -18.44
N TRP A 264 7.07 -3.58 -18.44
CA TRP A 264 6.05 -3.39 -19.46
C TRP A 264 5.46 -1.97 -19.45
N ILE A 265 5.15 -1.42 -18.26
CA ILE A 265 4.69 -0.03 -18.09
C ILE A 265 5.67 0.96 -18.69
N ASN A 266 6.97 0.80 -18.38
CA ASN A 266 8.01 1.71 -18.84
C ASN A 266 8.23 1.62 -20.37
N GLY A 267 8.00 0.46 -20.97
CA GLY A 267 8.06 0.26 -22.42
C GLY A 267 6.78 0.65 -23.18
N ASN A 268 5.65 0.76 -22.48
CA ASN A 268 4.34 0.96 -23.13
C ASN A 268 3.49 2.02 -22.39
N PRO A 269 4.01 3.25 -22.20
CA PRO A 269 3.36 4.24 -21.31
C PRO A 269 1.96 4.64 -21.75
N ASP A 270 1.67 4.71 -23.05
CA ASP A 270 0.35 5.09 -23.53
C ASP A 270 -0.71 4.01 -23.28
N GLN A 271 -0.37 2.75 -23.53
CA GLN A 271 -1.25 1.62 -23.18
C GLN A 271 -1.41 1.49 -21.66
N ALA A 272 -0.33 1.71 -20.90
CA ALA A 272 -0.37 1.67 -19.45
C ALA A 272 -1.35 2.70 -18.88
N LYS A 273 -1.35 3.94 -19.38
CA LYS A 273 -2.32 4.97 -19.01
C LYS A 273 -3.76 4.55 -19.25
N GLN A 274 -4.03 3.91 -20.40
CA GLN A 274 -5.38 3.43 -20.74
C GLN A 274 -5.85 2.34 -19.76
N ILE A 275 -5.00 1.35 -19.47
CA ILE A 275 -5.35 0.24 -18.57
C ILE A 275 -5.51 0.76 -17.13
N VAL A 276 -4.61 1.64 -16.66
CA VAL A 276 -4.73 2.25 -15.33
C VAL A 276 -6.03 3.04 -15.21
N ASN A 277 -6.38 3.83 -16.22
CA ASN A 277 -7.63 4.61 -16.20
C ASN A 277 -8.88 3.70 -16.21
N ALA A 278 -8.85 2.61 -16.95
CA ALA A 278 -9.92 1.62 -16.94
C ALA A 278 -10.04 0.93 -15.56
N GLY A 279 -8.91 0.57 -14.93
CA GLY A 279 -8.89 -0.03 -13.60
C GLY A 279 -9.36 0.93 -12.51
N ILE A 280 -8.98 2.21 -12.59
CA ILE A 280 -9.51 3.25 -11.69
C ILE A 280 -11.03 3.37 -11.87
N ARG A 281 -11.52 3.41 -13.11
CA ARG A 281 -12.98 3.41 -13.39
C ARG A 281 -13.67 2.21 -12.77
N GLN A 282 -13.11 1.03 -12.91
CA GLN A 282 -13.70 -0.19 -12.32
C GLN A 282 -13.78 -0.12 -10.80
N ALA A 283 -12.74 0.42 -10.15
CA ALA A 283 -12.66 0.50 -8.69
C ALA A 283 -13.49 1.66 -8.09
N THR A 284 -13.67 2.78 -8.84
CA THR A 284 -14.28 4.03 -8.31
C THR A 284 -15.61 4.42 -8.97
N GLY A 285 -15.97 3.74 -10.06
CA GLY A 285 -17.16 4.05 -10.87
C GLY A 285 -16.92 5.13 -11.93
N ALA A 286 -15.78 5.86 -11.92
CA ALA A 286 -15.51 6.95 -12.85
C ALA A 286 -14.09 6.88 -13.44
N ALA A 287 -13.98 7.05 -14.76
CA ALA A 287 -12.68 7.23 -15.41
C ALA A 287 -12.15 8.65 -15.15
N LEU A 288 -10.82 8.79 -15.16
CA LEU A 288 -10.17 10.11 -15.13
C LEU A 288 -10.27 10.74 -16.53
N PRO A 289 -10.48 12.06 -16.61
CA PRO A 289 -10.29 12.80 -17.85
C PRO A 289 -8.88 12.59 -18.43
N GLU A 290 -8.74 12.61 -19.76
CA GLU A 290 -7.47 12.37 -20.44
C GLU A 290 -6.38 13.35 -19.98
N ALA A 291 -6.72 14.62 -19.80
CA ALA A 291 -5.79 15.62 -19.28
C ALA A 291 -5.27 15.29 -17.87
N VAL A 292 -6.12 14.70 -17.02
CA VAL A 292 -5.75 14.28 -15.66
C VAL A 292 -4.78 13.11 -15.70
N ILE A 293 -5.11 12.02 -16.44
CA ILE A 293 -4.22 10.86 -16.50
C ILE A 293 -2.87 11.21 -17.12
N ASN A 294 -2.84 12.04 -18.17
CA ASN A 294 -1.61 12.50 -18.82
C ASN A 294 -0.78 13.42 -17.91
N GLY A 295 -1.43 14.30 -17.14
CA GLY A 295 -0.77 15.15 -16.13
C GLY A 295 -0.13 14.34 -15.04
N ALA A 296 -0.92 13.47 -14.41
CA ALA A 296 -0.47 12.60 -13.34
C ALA A 296 0.68 11.68 -13.72
N TRP A 297 0.66 11.15 -14.95
CA TRP A 297 1.72 10.27 -15.45
C TRP A 297 3.09 10.94 -15.57
N ARG A 298 3.14 12.24 -15.90
CA ARG A 298 4.39 12.99 -16.02
C ARG A 298 5.07 13.26 -14.68
N ASN A 299 4.33 13.21 -13.60
CA ASN A 299 4.80 13.58 -12.28
C ASN A 299 5.46 12.41 -11.52
N GLN A 300 5.47 11.21 -12.10
CA GLN A 300 5.98 10.00 -11.44
C GLN A 300 6.84 9.13 -12.35
N LYS A 301 7.59 8.23 -11.73
CA LYS A 301 8.34 7.15 -12.39
C LYS A 301 7.89 5.81 -11.80
N THR A 302 7.56 4.85 -12.64
CA THR A 302 7.32 3.46 -12.21
C THR A 302 8.65 2.75 -12.04
N THR A 303 8.87 2.12 -10.89
CA THR A 303 10.14 1.49 -10.53
C THR A 303 9.92 0.25 -9.66
N TYR A 304 10.92 -0.59 -9.54
CA TYR A 304 11.03 -1.63 -8.50
C TYR A 304 12.09 -1.31 -7.44
N ASP A 305 12.88 -0.23 -7.65
CA ASP A 305 13.85 0.26 -6.68
C ASP A 305 13.12 0.89 -5.48
N PRO A 306 13.38 0.46 -4.24
CA PRO A 306 12.73 0.99 -3.06
C PRO A 306 13.21 2.38 -2.66
N VAL A 307 14.21 2.97 -3.32
CA VAL A 307 14.83 4.28 -3.00
C VAL A 307 15.07 4.44 -1.49
N ALA A 308 15.85 3.52 -0.92
CA ALA A 308 16.00 3.34 0.53
C ALA A 308 16.47 4.60 1.29
N SER A 309 17.25 5.48 0.62
CA SER A 309 17.68 6.76 1.20
C SER A 309 16.49 7.68 1.52
N SER A 310 15.47 7.69 0.67
CA SER A 310 14.28 8.51 0.88
C SER A 310 13.42 8.00 2.05
N LEU A 311 13.32 6.67 2.23
CA LEU A 311 12.59 6.11 3.36
C LEU A 311 13.22 6.54 4.70
N ARG A 312 14.56 6.50 4.81
CA ARG A 312 15.25 6.89 6.05
C ARG A 312 14.94 8.34 6.42
N LYS A 313 15.05 9.26 5.44
CA LYS A 313 14.69 10.65 5.69
C LYS A 313 13.21 10.81 6.09
N SER A 314 12.31 10.12 5.39
CA SER A 314 10.88 10.16 5.69
C SER A 314 10.56 9.63 7.10
N ALA A 315 11.27 8.58 7.55
CA ALA A 315 11.19 8.06 8.91
C ALA A 315 11.74 9.03 9.96
N ASP A 316 12.85 9.70 9.66
CA ASP A 316 13.41 10.73 10.54
C ASP A 316 12.45 11.92 10.70
N ASP A 317 11.80 12.35 9.61
CA ASP A 317 10.77 13.38 9.65
C ASP A 317 9.55 12.93 10.50
N ALA A 318 9.08 11.70 10.34
CA ALA A 318 7.98 11.15 11.14
C ALA A 318 8.34 11.02 12.62
N PHE A 319 9.57 10.59 12.92
CA PHE A 319 10.06 10.53 14.30
C PHE A 319 10.14 11.92 14.93
N ALA A 320 10.69 12.91 14.23
CA ALA A 320 10.75 14.29 14.69
C ALA A 320 9.36 14.91 14.94
N LEU A 321 8.31 14.43 14.26
CA LEU A 321 6.92 14.80 14.49
C LEU A 321 6.24 14.02 15.63
N GLY A 322 6.92 13.06 16.26
CA GLY A 322 6.37 12.25 17.34
C GLY A 322 5.52 11.05 16.90
N TYR A 323 5.44 10.73 15.59
CA TYR A 323 4.62 9.65 15.09
C TYR A 323 5.21 8.25 15.32
N LEU A 324 6.49 8.15 15.68
CA LEU A 324 7.19 6.88 15.84
C LEU A 324 7.61 6.61 17.32
N GLY A 325 7.00 7.32 18.28
CA GLY A 325 7.28 7.18 19.71
C GLY A 325 8.49 7.97 20.18
N ASP A 326 8.95 7.70 21.44
CA ASP A 326 9.96 8.51 22.12
C ASP A 326 11.40 8.14 21.77
N LYS A 327 11.61 6.99 21.13
CA LYS A 327 12.94 6.51 20.75
C LYS A 327 13.02 6.34 19.24
N LYS A 328 14.12 6.83 18.66
CA LYS A 328 14.38 6.63 17.22
C LYS A 328 14.38 5.13 16.91
N PRO A 329 13.52 4.67 15.97
CA PRO A 329 13.40 3.25 15.68
C PRO A 329 14.62 2.74 14.90
N ASP A 330 14.98 1.48 15.14
CA ASP A 330 15.87 0.73 14.27
C ASP A 330 15.08 0.17 13.09
N LEU A 331 15.41 0.61 11.89
CA LEU A 331 14.77 0.19 10.64
C LEU A 331 15.62 -0.82 9.84
N SER A 332 16.73 -1.33 10.40
CA SER A 332 17.68 -2.21 9.71
C SER A 332 17.03 -3.49 9.18
N GLY A 333 16.03 -4.02 9.89
CA GLY A 333 15.28 -5.22 9.51
C GLY A 333 14.04 -4.98 8.63
N MET A 334 13.75 -3.73 8.25
CA MET A 334 12.51 -3.41 7.54
C MET A 334 12.52 -3.90 6.07
N TYR A 335 13.70 -3.95 5.43
CA TYR A 335 13.85 -4.39 4.06
C TYR A 335 14.16 -5.89 3.97
N ALA A 336 13.41 -6.60 3.12
CA ALA A 336 13.65 -7.98 2.71
C ALA A 336 13.80 -8.02 1.17
N LEU A 337 14.95 -7.56 0.66
CA LEU A 337 15.20 -7.39 -0.78
C LEU A 337 15.82 -8.62 -1.47
N ASP A 338 16.26 -9.62 -0.70
CA ASP A 338 16.88 -10.81 -1.27
C ASP A 338 15.98 -11.55 -2.27
N PRO A 339 14.65 -11.73 -2.03
CA PRO A 339 13.75 -12.30 -3.04
C PRO A 339 13.67 -11.46 -4.31
N LEU A 340 13.60 -10.13 -4.18
CA LEU A 340 13.60 -9.22 -5.32
C LEU A 340 14.89 -9.34 -6.13
N ASN A 341 16.04 -9.34 -5.47
CA ASN A 341 17.35 -9.43 -6.13
C ASN A 341 17.55 -10.78 -6.83
N ARG A 342 17.02 -11.89 -6.30
CA ARG A 342 16.98 -13.17 -7.03
C ARG A 342 16.18 -13.04 -8.33
N VAL A 343 14.98 -12.45 -8.26
CA VAL A 343 14.14 -12.21 -9.45
C VAL A 343 14.82 -11.28 -10.46
N LEU A 344 15.44 -10.18 -10.00
CA LEU A 344 16.16 -9.24 -10.87
C LEU A 344 17.32 -9.94 -11.59
N LYS A 345 18.12 -10.72 -10.86
CA LYS A 345 19.22 -11.51 -11.42
C LYS A 345 18.74 -12.53 -12.46
N GLU A 346 17.65 -13.25 -12.17
CA GLU A 346 17.02 -14.19 -13.09
C GLU A 346 16.58 -13.52 -14.40
N LEU A 347 16.08 -12.28 -14.30
CA LEU A 347 15.64 -11.48 -15.45
C LEU A 347 16.78 -10.69 -16.12
N GLY A 348 18.03 -10.84 -15.69
CA GLY A 348 19.17 -10.10 -16.23
C GLY A 348 19.18 -8.62 -15.91
N LEU A 349 18.54 -8.22 -14.82
CA LEU A 349 18.40 -6.83 -14.38
C LEU A 349 19.38 -6.50 -13.25
N LYS A 350 19.66 -5.20 -13.06
CA LYS A 350 20.51 -4.72 -11.98
C LYS A 350 19.80 -4.91 -10.63
N GLU A 351 20.53 -5.48 -9.67
CA GLU A 351 20.09 -5.60 -8.29
C GLU A 351 19.93 -4.24 -7.62
N VAL A 352 19.02 -4.18 -6.64
CA VAL A 352 18.77 -2.98 -5.81
C VAL A 352 19.41 -3.12 -4.43
N SER A 353 19.66 -1.99 -3.77
CA SER A 353 20.30 -1.96 -2.43
C SER A 353 19.41 -1.24 -1.40
N LYS A 354 19.77 -1.47 -0.12
CA LYS A 354 19.16 -0.79 1.05
C LYS A 354 19.73 0.61 1.25
#